data_b3d276863348296e5acc9dd9308543c6
#
_entry.id   b3d276863348296e5acc9dd9308543c6
#
_cell.length_a   1.000
_cell.length_b   1.000
_cell.length_c   1.000
_cell.angle_alpha   90.00
_cell.angle_beta   90.00
_cell.angle_gamma   90.00
#
_symmetry.space_group_name_H-M   'P 1'
#
loop_
_entity.id
_entity.type
_entity.pdbx_description
1 polymer ?
#
loop_
_entity_poly.entity_id
_entity_poly.type
_entity_poly.pdbx_seq_one_letter_code
_entity_poly.pdbx_strand_id
1 'polypeptide(L)'
;MAKTRMPVNPKIWDESWMINLEVDEKLIYIYLVANPSVNIIGIYECSLKLMSLRTGVALKRIEEIINELETLNKIYYDHDYIIIPNYFAYNPHNFNFEGKRIQQAIRNIQPDILEKYGKLVGLNQITEGQNGKETN
;
A
#
# COMPACT_ATOMS: atom_id res chain seq x y z
N MET A 1 10.94 -19.05 11.95
CA MET A 1 10.79 -17.93 11.02
C MET A 1 9.67 -17.01 11.48
N ALA A 2 9.97 -15.74 11.60
CA ALA A 2 8.99 -14.77 12.05
C ALA A 2 7.85 -14.64 11.02
N LYS A 3 6.62 -14.68 11.51
CA LYS A 3 5.47 -14.50 10.64
C LYS A 3 5.23 -13.01 10.40
N THR A 4 5.16 -12.63 9.13
CA THR A 4 4.78 -11.28 8.74
C THR A 4 3.26 -11.15 8.86
N ARG A 5 2.81 -10.14 9.57
CA ARG A 5 1.38 -9.87 9.71
C ARG A 5 1.09 -8.48 9.18
N MET A 6 0.21 -8.42 8.18
CA MET A 6 -0.27 -7.17 7.61
C MET A 6 -1.78 -7.13 7.83
N PRO A 7 -2.23 -6.36 8.83
CA PRO A 7 -3.66 -6.33 9.12
C PRO A 7 -4.45 -5.64 8.03
N VAL A 8 -5.63 -6.17 7.76
CA VAL A 8 -6.59 -5.54 6.86
C VAL A 8 -7.76 -5.08 7.74
N ASN A 9 -8.12 -3.81 7.64
CA ASN A 9 -9.22 -3.25 8.41
C ASN A 9 -10.54 -3.90 7.97
N PRO A 10 -11.26 -4.61 8.86
CA PRO A 10 -12.50 -5.28 8.47
C PRO A 10 -13.58 -4.33 7.94
N LYS A 11 -13.53 -3.06 8.31
CA LYS A 11 -14.50 -2.06 7.84
C LYS A 11 -14.48 -1.85 6.34
N ILE A 12 -13.44 -2.33 5.65
CA ILE A 12 -13.36 -2.24 4.20
C ILE A 12 -14.59 -2.87 3.53
N TRP A 13 -15.15 -3.92 4.15
CA TRP A 13 -16.30 -4.62 3.60
C TRP A 13 -17.60 -3.78 3.64
N ASP A 14 -17.63 -2.72 4.46
CA ASP A 14 -18.77 -1.81 4.55
C ASP A 14 -18.62 -0.57 3.65
N GLU A 15 -17.46 -0.41 3.01
CA GLU A 15 -17.22 0.72 2.12
C GLU A 15 -17.99 0.53 0.81
N SER A 16 -18.72 1.55 0.39
CA SER A 16 -19.55 1.44 -0.83
C SER A 16 -18.71 1.17 -2.08
N TRP A 17 -17.52 1.74 -2.17
CA TRP A 17 -16.65 1.49 -3.33
C TRP A 17 -16.24 0.03 -3.41
N MET A 18 -15.99 -0.61 -2.26
CA MET A 18 -15.61 -2.02 -2.20
C MET A 18 -16.81 -2.93 -2.51
N ILE A 19 -17.98 -2.60 -1.95
CA ILE A 19 -19.21 -3.36 -2.18
C ILE A 19 -19.53 -3.43 -3.68
N ASN A 20 -19.28 -2.35 -4.40
CA ASN A 20 -19.63 -2.24 -5.82
C ASN A 20 -18.59 -2.84 -6.77
N LEU A 21 -17.46 -3.30 -6.25
CA LEU A 21 -16.46 -3.97 -7.10
C LEU A 21 -16.93 -5.36 -7.53
N GLU A 22 -16.44 -5.81 -8.67
CA GLU A 22 -16.62 -7.20 -9.11
C GLU A 22 -15.72 -8.11 -8.29
N VAL A 23 -15.98 -9.42 -8.35
CA VAL A 23 -15.26 -10.42 -7.56
C VAL A 23 -13.75 -10.37 -7.80
N ASP A 24 -13.33 -10.30 -9.06
CA ASP A 24 -11.91 -10.25 -9.38
C ASP A 24 -11.28 -8.94 -8.94
N GLU A 25 -12.01 -7.84 -9.01
CA GLU A 25 -11.54 -6.55 -8.51
C GLU A 25 -11.33 -6.59 -7.00
N LYS A 26 -12.26 -7.18 -6.26
CA LYS A 26 -12.12 -7.37 -4.82
C LYS A 26 -10.91 -8.23 -4.48
N LEU A 27 -10.73 -9.32 -5.21
CA LEU A 27 -9.60 -10.22 -5.00
C LEU A 27 -8.27 -9.49 -5.21
N ILE A 28 -8.16 -8.74 -6.30
CA ILE A 28 -6.93 -8.01 -6.59
C ILE A 28 -6.67 -6.94 -5.51
N TYR A 29 -7.70 -6.21 -5.09
CA TYR A 29 -7.50 -5.21 -4.03
C TYR A 29 -7.00 -5.86 -2.74
N ILE A 30 -7.62 -6.96 -2.30
CA ILE A 30 -7.19 -7.67 -1.08
C ILE A 30 -5.76 -8.18 -1.25
N TYR A 31 -5.41 -8.70 -2.42
CA TYR A 31 -4.02 -9.11 -2.69
C TYR A 31 -3.07 -7.93 -2.53
N LEU A 32 -3.41 -6.77 -3.08
CA LEU A 32 -2.55 -5.59 -3.04
C LEU A 32 -2.28 -5.09 -1.62
N VAL A 33 -3.22 -5.24 -0.72
CA VAL A 33 -3.06 -4.77 0.66
C VAL A 33 -2.58 -5.86 1.62
N ALA A 34 -2.53 -7.11 1.19
CA ALA A 34 -2.24 -8.24 2.09
C ALA A 34 -1.23 -9.25 1.55
N ASN A 35 -0.55 -8.99 0.44
CA ASN A 35 0.45 -9.93 -0.09
C ASN A 35 1.78 -9.83 0.70
N PRO A 36 2.68 -10.84 0.55
CA PRO A 36 3.92 -10.87 1.34
C PRO A 36 4.89 -9.71 1.10
N SER A 37 4.73 -8.96 0.01
CA SER A 37 5.63 -7.84 -0.33
C SER A 37 5.19 -6.52 0.28
N VAL A 38 3.96 -6.44 0.82
CA VAL A 38 3.47 -5.20 1.44
C VAL A 38 4.35 -4.85 2.63
N ASN A 39 4.77 -3.60 2.67
CA ASN A 39 5.60 -3.11 3.77
C ASN A 39 4.81 -2.14 4.66
N ILE A 40 5.49 -1.63 5.68
CA ILE A 40 4.84 -0.80 6.69
C ILE A 40 4.49 0.61 6.20
N ILE A 41 5.02 1.05 5.07
CA ILE A 41 4.69 2.38 4.52
C ILE A 41 3.64 2.35 3.39
N GLY A 42 3.34 1.19 2.84
CA GLY A 42 2.34 1.10 1.77
C GLY A 42 2.86 1.49 0.39
N ILE A 43 4.17 1.53 0.20
CA ILE A 43 4.81 1.70 -1.12
C ILE A 43 5.78 0.53 -1.28
N TYR A 44 5.55 -0.33 -2.27
CA TYR A 44 6.38 -1.51 -2.43
C TYR A 44 6.43 -1.97 -3.87
N GLU A 45 7.52 -2.66 -4.25
CA GLU A 45 7.63 -3.25 -5.57
C GLU A 45 6.67 -4.42 -5.72
N CYS A 46 6.03 -4.51 -6.87
CA CYS A 46 5.04 -5.55 -7.13
C CYS A 46 5.12 -6.02 -8.57
N SER A 47 5.31 -7.32 -8.76
CA SER A 47 5.26 -7.93 -10.08
C SER A 47 3.80 -8.26 -10.43
N LEU A 48 3.27 -7.65 -11.48
CA LEU A 48 1.92 -7.96 -11.96
C LEU A 48 1.84 -9.39 -12.47
N LYS A 49 2.91 -9.89 -13.05
CA LYS A 49 2.97 -11.27 -13.53
C LYS A 49 2.85 -12.26 -12.37
N LEU A 50 3.56 -12.00 -11.29
CA LEU A 50 3.46 -12.84 -10.09
C LEU A 50 2.07 -12.75 -9.46
N MET A 51 1.48 -11.56 -9.44
CA MET A 51 0.11 -11.38 -8.98
C MET A 51 -0.86 -12.22 -9.79
N SER A 52 -0.70 -12.24 -11.12
CA SER A 52 -1.53 -13.05 -11.99
C SER A 52 -1.41 -14.54 -11.66
N LEU A 53 -0.19 -15.02 -11.43
CA LEU A 53 0.05 -16.41 -11.08
C LEU A 53 -0.57 -16.79 -9.74
N ARG A 54 -0.48 -15.89 -8.76
CA ARG A 54 -0.98 -16.14 -7.41
C ARG A 54 -2.51 -16.05 -7.31
N THR A 55 -3.11 -15.11 -8.03
CA THR A 55 -4.56 -14.87 -7.93
C THR A 55 -5.37 -15.66 -8.96
N GLY A 56 -4.75 -16.08 -10.05
CA GLY A 56 -5.46 -16.70 -11.16
C GLY A 56 -6.17 -15.70 -12.08
N VAL A 57 -6.00 -14.40 -11.85
CA VAL A 57 -6.58 -13.37 -12.71
C VAL A 57 -5.61 -13.07 -13.85
N ALA A 58 -6.12 -13.00 -15.08
CA ALA A 58 -5.28 -12.74 -16.25
C ALA A 58 -4.58 -11.39 -16.14
N LEU A 59 -3.33 -11.32 -16.61
CA LEU A 59 -2.52 -10.11 -16.52
C LEU A 59 -3.22 -8.91 -17.13
N LYS A 60 -3.83 -9.07 -18.29
CA LYS A 60 -4.56 -7.98 -18.95
C LYS A 60 -5.71 -7.46 -18.06
N ARG A 61 -6.41 -8.38 -17.41
CA ARG A 61 -7.49 -8.00 -16.49
C ARG A 61 -6.95 -7.28 -15.25
N ILE A 62 -5.80 -7.69 -14.74
CA ILE A 62 -5.15 -7.02 -13.62
C ILE A 62 -4.84 -5.56 -13.99
N GLU A 63 -4.33 -5.32 -15.19
CA GLU A 63 -4.04 -3.96 -15.65
C GLU A 63 -5.31 -3.10 -15.67
N GLU A 64 -6.41 -3.66 -16.17
CA GLU A 64 -7.71 -2.98 -16.16
C GLU A 64 -8.17 -2.67 -14.73
N ILE A 65 -8.02 -3.63 -13.82
CA ILE A 65 -8.43 -3.48 -12.42
C ILE A 65 -7.60 -2.40 -11.73
N ILE A 66 -6.30 -2.38 -11.97
CA ILE A 66 -5.43 -1.35 -11.38
C ILE A 66 -5.85 0.03 -11.86
N ASN A 67 -6.16 0.18 -13.15
CA ASN A 67 -6.65 1.45 -13.68
C ASN A 67 -7.95 1.87 -13.00
N GLU A 68 -8.85 0.93 -12.76
CA GLU A 68 -10.11 1.20 -12.06
C GLU A 68 -9.86 1.64 -10.62
N LEU A 69 -8.96 0.96 -9.93
CA LEU A 69 -8.62 1.31 -8.55
C LEU A 69 -7.91 2.67 -8.47
N GLU A 70 -7.13 3.03 -9.49
CA GLU A 70 -6.53 4.36 -9.58
C GLU A 70 -7.61 5.43 -9.75
N THR A 71 -8.59 5.17 -10.59
CA THR A 71 -9.74 6.08 -10.78
C THR A 71 -10.47 6.32 -9.46
N LEU A 72 -10.57 5.29 -8.64
CA LEU A 72 -11.19 5.37 -7.32
C LEU A 72 -10.25 5.93 -6.24
N ASN A 73 -9.00 6.24 -6.58
CA ASN A 73 -7.97 6.72 -5.66
C ASN A 73 -7.66 5.74 -4.54
N LYS A 74 -7.76 4.45 -4.83
CA LYS A 74 -7.52 3.40 -3.82
C LYS A 74 -6.15 2.77 -3.94
N ILE A 75 -5.60 2.71 -5.16
CA ILE A 75 -4.28 2.14 -5.44
C ILE A 75 -3.66 2.97 -6.56
N TYR A 76 -2.36 3.16 -6.53
CA TYR A 76 -1.60 3.69 -7.66
C TYR A 76 -0.49 2.71 -8.02
N TYR A 77 -0.16 2.66 -9.30
CA TYR A 77 0.91 1.81 -9.82
C TYR A 77 1.84 2.66 -10.67
N ASP A 78 3.13 2.67 -10.33
CA ASP A 78 4.09 3.52 -11.01
C ASP A 78 5.46 2.82 -10.97
N HIS A 79 6.07 2.59 -12.14
CA HIS A 79 7.41 2.01 -12.25
C HIS A 79 7.61 0.76 -11.39
N ASP A 80 6.66 -0.17 -11.49
CA ASP A 80 6.64 -1.45 -10.75
C ASP A 80 6.41 -1.32 -9.24
N TYR A 81 6.04 -0.12 -8.77
CA TYR A 81 5.65 0.09 -7.37
C TYR A 81 4.14 0.18 -7.24
N ILE A 82 3.63 -0.43 -6.19
CA ILE A 82 2.25 -0.24 -5.74
C ILE A 82 2.27 0.77 -4.61
N ILE A 83 1.35 1.72 -4.66
CA ILE A 83 1.19 2.75 -3.65
C ILE A 83 -0.23 2.68 -3.10
N ILE A 84 -0.35 2.55 -1.77
CA ILE A 84 -1.64 2.48 -1.09
C ILE A 84 -1.89 3.81 -0.40
N PRO A 85 -2.77 4.68 -0.96
CA PRO A 85 -3.04 5.99 -0.36
C PRO A 85 -3.54 5.87 1.07
N ASN A 86 -3.11 6.81 1.91
CA ASN A 86 -3.52 6.88 3.32
C ASN A 86 -3.22 5.62 4.12
N TYR A 87 -2.18 4.89 3.73
CA TYR A 87 -1.85 3.62 4.36
C TYR A 87 -1.68 3.77 5.88
N PHE A 88 -1.04 4.85 6.31
CA PHE A 88 -0.81 5.11 7.73
C PHE A 88 -2.11 5.36 8.49
N ALA A 89 -3.08 6.02 7.87
CA ALA A 89 -4.36 6.29 8.51
C ALA A 89 -5.14 5.00 8.76
N TYR A 90 -5.01 4.02 7.86
CA TYR A 90 -5.72 2.74 7.99
C TYR A 90 -4.99 1.72 8.87
N ASN A 91 -3.72 1.97 9.20
CA ASN A 91 -2.89 1.04 9.96
C ASN A 91 -2.07 1.78 11.01
N PRO A 92 -2.72 2.54 11.93
CA PRO A 92 -2.00 3.42 12.85
C PRO A 92 -1.11 2.68 13.85
N HIS A 93 -1.41 1.43 14.16
CA HIS A 93 -0.61 0.63 15.08
C HIS A 93 0.78 0.29 14.52
N ASN A 94 0.99 0.49 13.23
CA ASN A 94 2.30 0.29 12.63
C ASN A 94 3.29 1.42 12.98
N PHE A 95 2.84 2.47 13.66
CA PHE A 95 3.66 3.63 13.96
C PHE A 95 4.27 3.65 15.34
N ASN A 96 4.03 2.64 16.13
CA ASN A 96 4.69 2.49 17.42
C ASN A 96 6.12 1.97 17.27
N PHE A 97 6.65 2.01 16.06
CA PHE A 97 8.01 1.58 15.83
C PHE A 97 8.95 2.76 15.91
N GLU A 98 10.03 2.57 16.57
CA GLU A 98 11.17 3.42 16.38
C GLU A 98 11.45 3.43 14.89
N GLY A 99 11.81 4.51 14.35
CA GLY A 99 11.93 4.73 12.94
C GLY A 99 12.77 3.72 12.13
N LYS A 100 13.33 2.68 12.76
CA LYS A 100 14.21 1.72 12.06
C LYS A 100 13.50 0.96 10.95
N ARG A 101 12.31 0.42 11.21
CA ARG A 101 11.58 -0.34 10.19
C ARG A 101 11.09 0.57 9.08
N ILE A 102 10.64 1.77 9.44
CA ILE A 102 10.20 2.77 8.46
C ILE A 102 11.39 3.20 7.60
N GLN A 103 12.52 3.51 8.22
CA GLN A 103 13.72 3.91 7.49
C GLN A 103 14.24 2.81 6.58
N GLN A 104 14.20 1.58 7.04
CA GLN A 104 14.62 0.44 6.23
C GLN A 104 13.72 0.27 5.01
N ALA A 105 12.41 0.41 5.20
CA ALA A 105 11.46 0.35 4.10
C ALA A 105 11.69 1.50 3.10
N ILE A 106 11.95 2.71 3.61
CA ILE A 106 12.24 3.88 2.78
C ILE A 106 13.48 3.64 1.92
N ARG A 107 14.52 3.03 2.46
CA ARG A 107 15.77 2.77 1.73
C ARG A 107 15.56 1.84 0.54
N ASN A 108 14.54 1.01 0.58
CA ASN A 108 14.25 0.07 -0.49
C ASN A 108 13.39 0.67 -1.60
N ILE A 109 13.01 1.95 -1.47
CA ILE A 109 12.18 2.64 -2.45
C ILE A 109 13.06 3.63 -3.21
N GLN A 110 12.91 3.68 -4.54
CA GLN A 110 13.61 4.66 -5.35
C GLN A 110 13.24 6.08 -4.89
N PRO A 111 14.22 6.99 -4.78
CA PRO A 111 13.96 8.32 -4.22
C PRO A 111 12.89 9.13 -4.95
N ASP A 112 12.80 9.01 -6.26
CA ASP A 112 11.80 9.72 -7.05
C ASP A 112 10.39 9.20 -6.78
N ILE A 113 10.22 7.90 -6.56
CA ILE A 113 8.94 7.32 -6.16
C ILE A 113 8.54 7.79 -4.76
N LEU A 114 9.49 7.79 -3.85
CA LEU A 114 9.25 8.25 -2.47
C LEU A 114 8.86 9.72 -2.45
N GLU A 115 9.55 10.56 -3.23
CA GLU A 115 9.24 11.98 -3.32
C GLU A 115 7.83 12.21 -3.88
N LYS A 116 7.48 11.48 -4.93
CA LYS A 116 6.18 11.63 -5.61
C LYS A 116 5.01 11.18 -4.74
N TYR A 117 5.16 10.11 -3.99
CA TYR A 117 4.04 9.44 -3.31
C TYR A 117 4.12 9.43 -1.79
N GLY A 118 5.20 9.92 -1.20
CA GLY A 118 5.36 9.89 0.25
C GLY A 118 4.23 10.57 1.01
N LYS A 119 3.77 11.74 0.51
CA LYS A 119 2.65 12.45 1.13
C LYS A 119 1.35 11.67 1.00
N LEU A 120 1.17 10.98 -0.11
CA LEU A 120 -0.07 10.27 -0.41
C LEU A 120 -0.30 9.13 0.59
N VAL A 121 0.75 8.47 1.04
CA VAL A 121 0.65 7.41 2.04
C VAL A 121 0.68 7.95 3.48
N GLY A 122 0.89 9.24 3.66
CA GLY A 122 0.91 9.87 4.98
C GLY A 122 2.29 9.97 5.62
N LEU A 123 3.35 9.72 4.87
CA LEU A 123 4.71 9.68 5.40
C LEU A 123 5.15 11.03 5.97
N ASN A 124 4.72 12.12 5.35
CA ASN A 124 5.05 13.47 5.81
C ASN A 124 4.51 13.77 7.22
N GLN A 125 3.39 13.18 7.60
CA GLN A 125 2.83 13.37 8.95
C GLN A 125 3.75 12.80 10.02
N ILE A 126 4.38 11.68 9.74
CA ILE A 126 5.35 11.06 10.66
C ILE A 126 6.61 11.91 10.74
N THR A 127 7.12 12.38 9.61
CA THR A 127 8.31 13.21 9.53
C THR A 127 8.10 14.53 10.26
N GLU A 128 6.95 15.17 10.05
CA GLU A 128 6.60 16.41 10.72
C GLU A 128 6.48 16.22 12.24
N GLY A 129 5.89 15.10 12.67
CA GLY A 129 5.80 14.77 14.07
C GLY A 129 7.17 14.59 14.72
N GLN A 130 8.10 13.95 14.04
CA GLN A 130 9.47 13.79 14.52
C GLN A 130 10.21 15.14 14.56
N ASN A 131 10.06 15.93 13.51
CA ASN A 131 10.68 17.26 13.45
C ASN A 131 10.12 18.18 14.53
N GLY A 132 8.82 18.10 14.78
CA GLY A 132 8.20 18.86 15.86
C GLY A 132 8.77 18.51 17.23
N LYS A 133 9.12 17.27 17.47
CA LYS A 133 9.76 16.84 18.71
C LYS A 133 11.19 17.32 18.80
N GLU A 134 11.91 17.38 17.71
CA GLU A 134 13.29 17.84 17.66
C GLU A 134 13.42 19.34 17.87
N THR A 135 12.43 20.11 17.45
CA THR A 135 12.47 21.56 17.56
C THR A 135 12.04 22.07 18.94
N ASN A 136 11.55 21.20 19.77
CA ASN A 136 11.20 21.53 21.15
C ASN A 136 12.30 21.10 22.10
#